data_b82d8cba709acf950928a6bbe6ee5135
#
_entry.id   b82d8cba709acf950928a6bbe6ee5135
#
_cell.length_a   1.000
_cell.length_b   1.000
_cell.length_c   1.000
_cell.angle_alpha   90.00
_cell.angle_beta   90.00
_cell.angle_gamma   90.00
#
_symmetry.space_group_name_H-M   'P 1'
#
loop_
_entity.id
_entity.type
_entity.pdbx_description
1 polymer ?
#
loop_
_entity_poly.entity_id
_entity_poly.type
_entity_poly.pdbx_seq_one_letter_code
_entity_poly.pdbx_strand_id
1 'polypeptide(L)'
;MDQEQESSKKSPRSRKEIAVHLADFEKHLERRLSQRDASAALGVPRSTLRHWKNRKDSIPIAQSVIECLESPDGTDFLHLLIVTLEFVMIQVAGCGIRLVALVLTLTHLNNFVAGSYESLRRRSLELENNINTYGEKERHRRSEAMSNKKISVAEDETFHPQTCLVAIE
;
A
#
# COMPACT_ATOMS: atom_id res chain seq x y z
N MET A 1 -33.51 20.94 20.84
CA MET A 1 -32.15 20.60 21.33
C MET A 1 -31.89 19.18 20.80
N ASP A 2 -31.52 19.14 19.54
CA ASP A 2 -31.21 17.89 18.84
C ASP A 2 -29.75 17.59 19.06
N GLN A 3 -29.48 16.54 19.85
CA GLN A 3 -28.13 15.99 19.99
C GLN A 3 -27.84 15.18 18.74
N GLU A 4 -27.10 15.73 17.80
CA GLU A 4 -26.44 15.00 16.73
C GLU A 4 -25.49 13.99 17.34
N GLN A 5 -25.91 12.72 17.35
CA GLN A 5 -25.02 11.61 17.60
C GLN A 5 -24.02 11.52 16.43
N GLU A 6 -22.87 12.13 16.60
CA GLU A 6 -21.71 11.95 15.76
C GLU A 6 -21.31 10.48 15.78
N SER A 7 -21.77 9.74 14.79
CA SER A 7 -21.35 8.36 14.53
C SER A 7 -19.86 8.40 14.18
N SER A 8 -19.01 8.29 15.20
CA SER A 8 -17.57 8.12 15.06
C SER A 8 -17.29 6.91 14.16
N LYS A 9 -17.04 7.15 12.88
CA LYS A 9 -16.52 6.15 11.95
C LYS A 9 -15.15 5.70 12.47
N LYS A 10 -15.12 4.59 13.21
CA LYS A 10 -13.86 3.96 13.62
C LYS A 10 -13.00 3.74 12.39
N SER A 11 -11.79 4.31 12.39
CA SER A 11 -10.79 4.07 11.35
C SER A 11 -10.56 2.56 11.16
N PRO A 12 -10.33 2.09 9.94
CA PRO A 12 -10.07 0.68 9.69
C PRO A 12 -8.84 0.25 10.50
N ARG A 13 -8.98 -0.85 11.25
CA ARG A 13 -7.90 -1.40 12.06
C ARG A 13 -6.74 -1.85 11.18
N SER A 14 -5.54 -1.57 11.62
CA SER A 14 -4.33 -2.02 10.94
C SER A 14 -4.21 -3.55 10.99
N ARG A 15 -3.47 -4.15 10.07
CA ARG A 15 -3.24 -5.61 10.09
C ARG A 15 -2.50 -6.07 11.33
N LYS A 16 -1.57 -5.27 11.84
CA LYS A 16 -0.87 -5.51 13.10
C LYS A 16 -1.85 -5.65 14.26
N GLU A 17 -2.81 -4.74 14.35
CA GLU A 17 -3.88 -4.81 15.36
C GLU A 17 -4.77 -6.05 15.18
N ILE A 18 -5.09 -6.41 13.94
CA ILE A 18 -5.87 -7.62 13.63
C ILE A 18 -5.11 -8.87 14.08
N ALA A 19 -3.80 -8.96 13.78
CA ALA A 19 -2.97 -10.11 14.18
C ALA A 19 -2.88 -10.25 15.71
N VAL A 20 -2.68 -9.14 16.43
CA VAL A 20 -2.68 -9.12 17.90
C VAL A 20 -4.03 -9.58 18.45
N HIS A 21 -5.13 -9.05 17.94
CA HIS A 21 -6.47 -9.46 18.39
C HIS A 21 -6.78 -10.93 18.11
N LEU A 22 -6.30 -11.47 16.99
CA LEU A 22 -6.45 -12.89 16.66
C LEU A 22 -5.63 -13.78 17.60
N ALA A 23 -4.37 -13.42 17.86
CA ALA A 23 -3.52 -14.16 18.80
C ALA A 23 -4.11 -14.17 20.22
N ASP A 24 -4.61 -13.03 20.68
CA ASP A 24 -5.26 -12.95 21.99
C ASP A 24 -6.60 -13.70 22.02
N PHE A 25 -7.36 -13.68 20.91
CA PHE A 25 -8.58 -14.47 20.79
C PHE A 25 -8.29 -15.97 20.88
N GLU A 26 -7.25 -16.46 20.20
CA GLU A 26 -6.81 -17.85 20.26
C GLU A 26 -6.36 -18.25 21.68
N LYS A 27 -5.58 -17.41 22.37
CA LYS A 27 -5.22 -17.63 23.79
C LYS A 27 -6.43 -17.70 24.71
N HIS A 28 -7.47 -16.89 24.49
CA HIS A 28 -8.70 -16.96 25.28
C HIS A 28 -9.47 -18.25 25.04
N LEU A 29 -9.50 -18.75 23.80
CA LEU A 29 -10.11 -20.03 23.47
C LEU A 29 -9.33 -21.21 24.09
N GLU A 30 -8.02 -21.18 24.11
CA GLU A 30 -7.17 -22.18 24.77
C GLU A 30 -7.44 -22.24 26.29
N ARG A 31 -7.74 -21.09 26.90
CA ARG A 31 -8.17 -20.99 28.31
C ARG A 31 -9.62 -21.41 28.55
N ARG A 32 -10.27 -22.04 27.55
CA ARG A 32 -11.67 -22.51 27.59
C ARG A 32 -12.71 -21.39 27.78
N LEU A 33 -12.39 -20.16 27.50
CA LEU A 33 -13.38 -19.09 27.45
C LEU A 33 -14.28 -19.25 26.24
N SER A 34 -15.56 -18.90 26.40
CA SER A 34 -16.48 -18.92 25.26
C SER A 34 -16.08 -17.83 24.24
N GLN A 35 -16.40 -18.05 22.95
CA GLN A 35 -16.16 -17.01 21.92
C GLN A 35 -16.85 -15.69 22.23
N ARG A 36 -17.94 -15.72 23.00
CA ARG A 36 -18.67 -14.51 23.42
C ARG A 36 -17.87 -13.73 24.46
N ASP A 37 -17.32 -14.43 25.46
CA ASP A 37 -16.53 -13.81 26.51
C ASP A 37 -15.19 -13.29 25.99
N ALA A 38 -14.53 -14.05 25.11
CA ALA A 38 -13.33 -13.61 24.41
C ALA A 38 -13.58 -12.34 23.55
N SER A 39 -14.71 -12.30 22.84
CA SER A 39 -15.13 -11.13 22.06
C SER A 39 -15.38 -9.90 22.94
N ALA A 40 -16.03 -10.08 24.09
CA ALA A 40 -16.28 -9.02 25.05
C ALA A 40 -14.98 -8.49 25.66
N ALA A 41 -14.05 -9.39 26.04
CA ALA A 41 -12.73 -9.00 26.57
C ALA A 41 -11.88 -8.20 25.59
N LEU A 42 -11.96 -8.53 24.29
CA LEU A 42 -11.20 -7.86 23.23
C LEU A 42 -11.88 -6.60 22.66
N GLY A 43 -13.13 -6.32 23.04
CA GLY A 43 -13.91 -5.22 22.48
C GLY A 43 -14.10 -5.30 20.95
N VAL A 44 -14.05 -6.52 20.39
CA VAL A 44 -14.20 -6.79 18.96
C VAL A 44 -15.40 -7.69 18.73
N PRO A 45 -16.35 -7.36 17.83
CA PRO A 45 -17.50 -8.20 17.54
C PRO A 45 -17.10 -9.62 17.14
N ARG A 46 -17.81 -10.62 17.66
CA ARG A 46 -17.55 -12.04 17.37
C ARG A 46 -17.58 -12.36 15.88
N SER A 47 -18.49 -11.74 15.12
CA SER A 47 -18.56 -11.88 13.67
C SER A 47 -17.28 -11.41 12.98
N THR A 48 -16.70 -10.31 13.44
CA THR A 48 -15.45 -9.75 12.92
C THR A 48 -14.27 -10.68 13.23
N LEU A 49 -14.14 -11.17 14.47
CA LEU A 49 -13.09 -12.13 14.85
C LEU A 49 -13.19 -13.43 14.05
N ARG A 50 -14.40 -13.95 13.87
CA ARG A 50 -14.65 -15.14 13.06
C ARG A 50 -14.30 -14.91 11.58
N HIS A 51 -14.65 -13.75 11.04
CA HIS A 51 -14.29 -13.39 9.66
C HIS A 51 -12.76 -13.31 9.49
N TRP A 52 -12.05 -12.67 10.40
CA TRP A 52 -10.60 -12.58 10.37
C TRP A 52 -9.94 -13.96 10.48
N LYS A 53 -10.41 -14.81 11.39
CA LYS A 53 -9.91 -16.19 11.54
C LYS A 53 -10.13 -17.00 10.26
N ASN A 54 -11.35 -17.04 9.74
CA ASN A 54 -11.64 -17.78 8.51
C ASN A 54 -10.80 -17.29 7.32
N ARG A 55 -10.53 -15.98 7.27
CA ARG A 55 -9.67 -15.41 6.23
C ARG A 55 -8.22 -15.85 6.39
N LYS A 56 -7.71 -15.91 7.62
CA LYS A 56 -6.35 -16.42 7.89
C LYS A 56 -6.24 -17.90 7.49
N ASP A 57 -7.20 -18.72 7.92
CA ASP A 57 -7.23 -20.17 7.66
C ASP A 57 -7.45 -20.52 6.17
N SER A 58 -7.99 -19.59 5.38
CA SER A 58 -8.27 -19.79 3.95
C SER A 58 -7.12 -19.38 3.01
N ILE A 59 -6.01 -18.83 3.53
CA ILE A 59 -4.88 -18.43 2.71
C ILE A 59 -4.07 -19.67 2.35
N PRO A 60 -3.95 -20.05 1.05
CA PRO A 60 -3.24 -21.25 0.62
C PRO A 60 -1.71 -21.02 0.59
N ILE A 61 -1.16 -20.52 1.68
CA ILE A 61 0.27 -20.22 1.88
C ILE A 61 0.72 -20.90 3.17
N ALA A 62 1.96 -21.38 3.19
CA ALA A 62 2.53 -22.00 4.38
C ALA A 62 2.50 -21.05 5.60
N GLN A 63 2.17 -21.57 6.77
CA GLN A 63 2.03 -20.78 8.00
C GLN A 63 3.31 -20.01 8.34
N SER A 64 4.49 -20.57 8.09
CA SER A 64 5.78 -19.89 8.30
C SER A 64 5.95 -18.64 7.44
N VAL A 65 5.42 -18.65 6.20
CA VAL A 65 5.43 -17.47 5.32
C VAL A 65 4.46 -16.42 5.83
N ILE A 66 3.28 -16.82 6.30
CA ILE A 66 2.31 -15.90 6.91
C ILE A 66 2.93 -15.18 8.11
N GLU A 67 3.56 -15.94 9.02
CA GLU A 67 4.24 -15.39 10.19
C GLU A 67 5.38 -14.42 9.81
N CYS A 68 6.15 -14.76 8.80
CA CYS A 68 7.20 -13.90 8.26
C CYS A 68 6.60 -12.58 7.72
N LEU A 69 5.57 -12.63 6.88
CA LEU A 69 4.94 -11.44 6.28
C LEU A 69 4.17 -10.57 7.29
N GLU A 70 3.70 -11.16 8.40
CA GLU A 70 3.04 -10.45 9.49
C GLU A 70 4.04 -9.91 10.54
N SER A 71 5.32 -10.31 10.48
CA SER A 71 6.36 -9.73 11.33
C SER A 71 6.63 -8.26 10.99
N PRO A 72 7.18 -7.44 11.89
CA PRO A 72 7.53 -6.05 11.59
C PRO A 72 8.43 -5.93 10.35
N ASP A 73 9.51 -6.69 10.30
CA ASP A 73 10.47 -6.68 9.18
C ASP A 73 9.83 -7.18 7.88
N GLY A 74 8.99 -8.23 7.97
CA GLY A 74 8.24 -8.74 6.84
C GLY A 74 7.22 -7.75 6.29
N THR A 75 6.57 -6.99 7.17
CA THR A 75 5.63 -5.93 6.78
C THR A 75 6.35 -4.79 6.06
N ASP A 76 7.52 -4.37 6.55
CA ASP A 76 8.32 -3.31 5.94
C ASP A 76 8.86 -3.76 4.57
N PHE A 77 9.37 -4.99 4.49
CA PHE A 77 9.79 -5.60 3.22
C PHE A 77 8.62 -5.68 2.23
N LEU A 78 7.44 -6.09 2.68
CA LEU A 78 6.26 -6.20 1.83
C LEU A 78 5.80 -4.83 1.31
N HIS A 79 5.85 -3.78 2.14
CA HIS A 79 5.58 -2.41 1.70
C HIS A 79 6.57 -1.96 0.62
N LEU A 80 7.87 -2.18 0.82
CA LEU A 80 8.90 -1.86 -0.16
C LEU A 80 8.65 -2.61 -1.48
N LEU A 81 8.36 -3.92 -1.40
CA LEU A 81 8.08 -4.77 -2.56
C LEU A 81 6.89 -4.23 -3.36
N ILE A 82 5.79 -3.86 -2.70
CA ILE A 82 4.59 -3.37 -3.37
C ILE A 82 4.82 -2.01 -4.03
N VAL A 83 5.48 -1.07 -3.33
CA VAL A 83 5.82 0.24 -3.91
C VAL A 83 6.74 0.08 -5.11
N THR A 84 7.74 -0.80 -5.01
CA THR A 84 8.64 -1.10 -6.13
C THR A 84 7.88 -1.73 -7.30
N LEU A 85 7.00 -2.68 -7.03
CA LEU A 85 6.16 -3.33 -8.04
C LEU A 85 5.27 -2.30 -8.77
N GLU A 86 4.62 -1.42 -8.03
CA GLU A 86 3.80 -0.34 -8.60
C GLU A 86 4.65 0.62 -9.45
N PHE A 87 5.80 1.03 -8.94
CA PHE A 87 6.72 1.90 -9.67
C PHE A 87 7.18 1.26 -10.99
N VAL A 88 7.71 0.04 -10.91
CA VAL A 88 8.25 -0.63 -12.10
C VAL A 88 7.15 -0.95 -13.11
N MET A 89 6.02 -1.49 -12.67
CA MET A 89 4.97 -1.90 -13.61
C MET A 89 4.18 -0.72 -14.18
N ILE A 90 3.90 0.30 -13.38
CA ILE A 90 3.04 1.40 -13.82
C ILE A 90 3.89 2.52 -14.44
N GLN A 91 4.91 3.01 -13.73
CA GLN A 91 5.66 4.19 -14.15
C GLN A 91 6.72 3.86 -15.20
N VAL A 92 7.41 2.71 -15.06
CA VAL A 92 8.49 2.33 -15.99
C VAL A 92 7.96 1.52 -17.18
N ALA A 93 7.15 0.50 -16.92
CA ALA A 93 6.67 -0.41 -17.96
C ALA A 93 5.33 0.02 -18.59
N GLY A 94 4.67 1.07 -18.10
CA GLY A 94 3.38 1.54 -18.62
C GLY A 94 2.22 0.56 -18.46
N CYS A 95 2.34 -0.40 -17.53
CA CYS A 95 1.29 -1.37 -17.29
C CYS A 95 0.11 -0.75 -16.53
N GLY A 96 -1.09 -1.22 -16.80
CA GLY A 96 -2.28 -0.76 -16.06
C GLY A 96 -2.32 -1.29 -14.62
N ILE A 97 -2.90 -0.51 -13.71
CA ILE A 97 -3.10 -0.86 -12.30
C ILE A 97 -3.77 -2.23 -12.10
N ARG A 98 -4.65 -2.64 -13.03
CA ARG A 98 -5.31 -3.96 -12.98
C ARG A 98 -4.33 -5.12 -13.03
N LEU A 99 -3.20 -4.95 -13.73
CA LEU A 99 -2.17 -5.99 -13.81
C LEU A 99 -1.44 -6.13 -12.46
N VAL A 100 -1.16 -5.03 -11.78
CA VAL A 100 -0.63 -5.05 -10.41
C VAL A 100 -1.60 -5.76 -9.46
N ALA A 101 -2.89 -5.42 -9.52
CA ALA A 101 -3.91 -6.09 -8.72
C ALA A 101 -3.99 -7.60 -9.02
N LEU A 102 -3.84 -7.99 -10.27
CA LEU A 102 -3.79 -9.41 -10.67
C LEU A 102 -2.57 -10.12 -10.07
N VAL A 103 -1.38 -9.54 -10.15
CA VAL A 103 -0.17 -10.10 -9.51
C VAL A 103 -0.38 -10.30 -8.02
N LEU A 104 -0.91 -9.30 -7.31
CA LEU A 104 -1.20 -9.40 -5.88
C LEU A 104 -2.22 -10.50 -5.57
N THR A 105 -3.18 -10.71 -6.47
CA THR A 105 -4.19 -11.78 -6.32
C THR A 105 -3.59 -13.16 -6.55
N LEU A 106 -2.81 -13.34 -7.61
CA LEU A 106 -2.17 -14.61 -7.95
C LEU A 106 -1.12 -15.03 -6.92
N THR A 107 -0.42 -14.06 -6.32
CA THR A 107 0.56 -14.31 -5.25
C THR A 107 -0.07 -14.37 -3.86
N HIS A 108 -1.39 -14.19 -3.75
CA HIS A 108 -2.12 -14.06 -2.49
C HIS A 108 -1.65 -12.91 -1.58
N LEU A 109 -0.79 -12.01 -2.05
CA LEU A 109 -0.30 -10.86 -1.30
C LEU A 109 -1.42 -9.84 -0.99
N ASN A 110 -2.50 -9.84 -1.77
CA ASN A 110 -3.70 -9.06 -1.48
C ASN A 110 -4.32 -9.40 -0.09
N ASN A 111 -3.95 -10.51 0.54
CA ASN A 111 -4.35 -10.86 1.90
C ASN A 111 -3.57 -10.07 2.95
N PHE A 112 -2.39 -9.58 2.64
CA PHE A 112 -1.48 -8.88 3.55
C PHE A 112 -1.44 -7.37 3.33
N VAL A 113 -1.81 -6.90 2.13
CA VAL A 113 -1.80 -5.49 1.76
C VAL A 113 -3.14 -5.05 1.18
N ALA A 114 -3.39 -3.75 1.18
CA ALA A 114 -4.57 -3.17 0.54
C ALA A 114 -4.42 -3.22 -0.99
N GLY A 115 -4.67 -4.40 -1.58
CA GLY A 115 -4.53 -4.71 -3.00
C GLY A 115 -5.77 -4.40 -3.86
N SER A 116 -6.78 -3.67 -3.34
CA SER A 116 -7.93 -3.26 -4.15
C SER A 116 -7.51 -2.26 -5.24
N TYR A 117 -8.21 -2.26 -6.37
CA TYR A 117 -7.97 -1.32 -7.46
C TYR A 117 -7.92 0.13 -6.99
N GLU A 118 -8.85 0.54 -6.14
CA GLU A 118 -8.91 1.92 -5.64
C GLU A 118 -7.75 2.26 -4.68
N SER A 119 -7.33 1.30 -3.86
CA SER A 119 -6.16 1.48 -2.99
C SER A 119 -4.87 1.61 -3.79
N LEU A 120 -4.70 0.79 -4.83
CA LEU A 120 -3.56 0.85 -5.75
C LEU A 120 -3.56 2.16 -6.53
N ARG A 121 -4.72 2.58 -7.05
CA ARG A 121 -4.86 3.83 -7.77
C ARG A 121 -4.46 5.04 -6.93
N ARG A 122 -4.92 5.10 -5.69
CA ARG A 122 -4.58 6.19 -4.77
C ARG A 122 -3.09 6.24 -4.49
N ARG A 123 -2.43 5.09 -4.23
CA ARG A 123 -0.98 5.03 -4.03
C ARG A 123 -0.20 5.40 -5.29
N SER A 124 -0.65 4.96 -6.46
CA SER A 124 -0.02 5.32 -7.73
C SER A 124 -0.04 6.83 -7.97
N LEU A 125 -1.15 7.51 -7.68
CA LEU A 125 -1.23 8.97 -7.76
C LEU A 125 -0.33 9.67 -6.73
N GLU A 126 -0.27 9.14 -5.53
CA GLU A 126 0.63 9.66 -4.49
C GLU A 126 2.11 9.49 -4.89
N LEU A 127 2.47 8.34 -5.44
CA LEU A 127 3.81 8.07 -5.96
C LEU A 127 4.17 9.01 -7.10
N GLU A 128 3.27 9.22 -8.06
CA GLU A 128 3.45 10.17 -9.16
C GLU A 128 3.68 11.61 -8.66
N ASN A 129 2.87 12.06 -7.71
CA ASN A 129 3.04 13.37 -7.11
C ASN A 129 4.38 13.50 -6.38
N ASN A 130 4.83 12.47 -5.68
CA ASN A 130 6.12 12.47 -5.00
C ASN A 130 7.29 12.51 -5.99
N ILE A 131 7.21 11.76 -7.09
CA ILE A 131 8.20 11.78 -8.17
C ILE A 131 8.29 13.18 -8.80
N ASN A 132 7.14 13.78 -9.13
CA ASN A 132 7.09 15.12 -9.70
C ASN A 132 7.69 16.17 -8.76
N THR A 133 7.29 16.12 -7.47
CA THR A 133 7.83 17.05 -6.46
C THR A 133 9.34 16.88 -6.28
N TYR A 134 9.83 15.64 -6.27
CA TYR A 134 11.27 15.37 -6.21
C TYR A 134 11.99 15.91 -7.47
N GLY A 135 11.43 15.66 -8.65
CA GLY A 135 11.97 16.16 -9.92
C GLY A 135 12.05 17.69 -9.98
N GLU A 136 11.04 18.40 -9.44
CA GLU A 136 11.07 19.86 -9.35
C GLU A 136 12.15 20.36 -8.40
N LYS A 137 12.26 19.78 -7.20
CA LYS A 137 13.31 20.11 -6.23
C LYS A 137 14.70 19.88 -6.80
N GLU A 138 14.90 18.76 -7.50
CA GLU A 138 16.19 18.42 -8.09
C GLU A 138 16.54 19.34 -9.27
N ARG A 139 15.56 19.69 -10.11
CA ARG A 139 15.75 20.70 -11.16
C ARG A 139 16.14 22.06 -10.58
N HIS A 140 15.47 22.51 -9.51
CA HIS A 140 15.81 23.77 -8.85
C HIS A 140 17.23 23.74 -8.28
N ARG A 141 17.60 22.68 -7.57
CA ARG A 141 18.95 22.48 -7.02
C ARG A 141 20.02 22.50 -8.11
N ARG A 142 19.76 21.85 -9.25
CA ARG A 142 20.70 21.85 -10.38
C ARG A 142 20.78 23.21 -11.06
N SER A 143 19.66 23.91 -11.23
CA SER A 143 19.64 25.24 -11.83
C SER A 143 20.42 26.26 -11.00
N GLU A 144 20.34 26.21 -9.69
CA GLU A 144 21.14 27.04 -8.79
C GLU A 144 22.65 26.78 -8.96
N ALA A 145 23.04 25.52 -9.09
CA ALA A 145 24.43 25.13 -9.32
C ALA A 145 24.94 25.53 -10.71
N MET A 146 24.02 25.79 -11.67
CA MET A 146 24.36 26.15 -13.08
C MET A 146 24.22 27.62 -13.37
N SER A 147 24.00 28.50 -12.40
CA SER A 147 23.65 29.93 -12.56
C SER A 147 24.62 30.75 -13.42
N ASN A 148 25.80 30.26 -13.73
CA ASN A 148 26.83 30.94 -14.55
C ASN A 148 27.30 30.15 -15.78
N LYS A 149 26.61 29.07 -16.16
CA LYS A 149 26.98 28.25 -17.31
C LYS A 149 26.23 28.69 -18.55
N LYS A 150 26.96 28.85 -19.69
CA LYS A 150 26.32 29.00 -21.00
C LYS A 150 25.82 27.64 -21.45
N ILE A 151 24.53 27.55 -21.76
CA ILE A 151 23.90 26.34 -22.29
C ILE A 151 23.65 26.57 -23.78
N SER A 152 24.05 25.62 -24.64
CA SER A 152 23.59 25.56 -26.02
C SER A 152 22.32 24.75 -26.10
N VAL A 153 21.22 25.36 -26.53
CA VAL A 153 19.95 24.66 -26.74
C VAL A 153 19.86 24.35 -28.24
N ALA A 154 19.77 23.08 -28.59
CA ALA A 154 19.41 22.65 -29.93
C ALA A 154 17.93 22.31 -29.93
N GLU A 155 17.15 22.98 -30.78
CA GLU A 155 15.73 22.69 -30.98
C GLU A 155 15.63 21.75 -32.19
N ASP A 156 15.16 20.53 -31.97
CA ASP A 156 14.90 19.58 -33.03
C ASP A 156 13.36 19.34 -33.09
N GLU A 157 12.78 19.75 -34.22
CA GLU A 157 11.36 19.50 -34.49
C GLU A 157 11.17 18.05 -34.99
N THR A 158 11.10 17.09 -34.06
CA THR A 158 10.59 15.76 -34.41
C THR A 158 9.05 15.80 -34.42
N PHE A 159 8.49 15.49 -35.59
CA PHE A 159 7.04 15.40 -35.82
C PHE A 159 6.44 14.20 -35.07
N HIS A 160 6.31 14.35 -33.76
CA HIS A 160 5.34 13.59 -32.96
C HIS A 160 4.12 14.49 -32.69
N PRO A 161 2.95 13.93 -32.32
CA PRO A 161 1.74 14.72 -32.09
C PRO A 161 1.88 15.80 -30.98
N GLN A 162 3.03 15.88 -30.33
CA GLN A 162 3.42 16.96 -29.42
C GLN A 162 4.90 17.29 -29.66
N THR A 163 5.19 18.57 -29.78
CA THR A 163 6.56 19.10 -29.95
C THR A 163 7.37 18.79 -28.68
N CYS A 164 8.42 17.98 -28.80
CA CYS A 164 9.35 17.72 -27.72
C CYS A 164 10.57 18.66 -27.89
N LEU A 165 10.80 19.56 -26.93
CA LEU A 165 12.02 20.30 -26.77
C LEU A 165 13.09 19.43 -26.09
N VAL A 166 14.18 19.11 -26.79
CA VAL A 166 15.33 18.39 -26.24
C VAL A 166 16.44 19.40 -26.02
N ALA A 167 16.80 19.67 -24.78
CA ALA A 167 17.99 20.43 -24.42
C ALA A 167 19.18 19.46 -24.32
N ILE A 168 20.22 19.66 -25.10
CA ILE A 168 21.49 18.90 -25.03
C ILE A 168 22.53 19.83 -24.38
N GLU A 169 23.17 19.33 -23.30
CA GLU A 169 24.31 19.98 -22.65
C GLU A 169 25.60 19.77 -23.46
#